data_f83938ab5fcfb561ce44d55b48edbb85
#
_entry.id   f83938ab5fcfb561ce44d55b48edbb85
#
_cell.length_a   1.000
_cell.length_b   1.000
_cell.length_c   1.000
_cell.angle_alpha   90.00
_cell.angle_beta   90.00
_cell.angle_gamma   90.00
#
_symmetry.space_group_name_H-M   'P 1'
#
loop_
_entity.id
_entity.type
_entity.pdbx_description
1 polymer ?
#
loop_
_entity_poly.entity_id
_entity_poly.type
_entity_poly.pdbx_seq_one_letter_code
_entity_poly.pdbx_strand_id
1 'polypeptide(L)' 'MFELRSFLKNGFLKAVGKMPDYQIILNSAGWLEKGVLLEEDLAEIQVAIDGQNQPENEV' A
#
# COMPACT_ATOMS: atom_id res chain seq x y z
N MET A 1 14.93 12.09 11.93
CA MET A 1 14.19 13.01 11.12
C MET A 1 12.98 12.34 10.54
N PHE A 2 11.85 13.01 10.51
CA PHE A 2 10.62 12.44 10.01
C PHE A 2 10.71 12.28 8.50
N GLU A 3 10.36 11.12 7.99
CA GLU A 3 10.38 10.90 6.58
C GLU A 3 8.99 10.56 6.11
N LEU A 4 8.37 11.43 5.35
CA LEU A 4 6.99 11.27 4.92
C LEU A 4 6.79 10.03 4.08
N ARG A 5 7.73 9.73 3.19
CA ARG A 5 7.61 8.56 2.34
C ARG A 5 7.49 7.28 3.17
N SER A 6 8.38 7.11 4.14
CA SER A 6 8.35 5.92 4.96
C SER A 6 7.11 5.87 5.82
N PHE A 7 6.70 7.02 6.33
CA PHE A 7 5.50 7.08 7.16
C PHE A 7 4.28 6.64 6.36
N LEU A 8 4.13 7.15 5.15
CA LEU A 8 2.98 6.83 4.32
C LEU A 8 3.02 5.36 3.86
N LYS A 9 4.18 4.89 3.43
CA LYS A 9 4.30 3.53 2.99
C LYS A 9 3.94 2.57 4.12
N ASN A 10 4.49 2.78 5.29
CA ASN A 10 4.20 1.92 6.42
C ASN A 10 2.74 2.02 6.82
N GLY A 11 2.17 3.22 6.75
CA GLY A 11 0.76 3.40 7.07
C GLY A 11 -0.14 2.62 6.14
N PHE A 12 0.16 2.65 4.83
CA PHE A 12 -0.65 1.91 3.88
C PHE A 12 -0.46 0.40 4.07
N LEU A 13 0.75 -0.05 4.35
CA LEU A 13 0.97 -1.47 4.58
C LEU A 13 0.20 -1.95 5.80
N LYS A 14 0.12 -1.13 6.84
CA LYS A 14 -0.63 -1.50 8.02
C LYS A 14 -2.13 -1.45 7.77
N ALA A 15 -2.56 -0.67 6.79
CA ALA A 15 -3.97 -0.56 6.48
C ALA A 15 -4.49 -1.74 5.67
N VAL A 16 -3.59 -2.53 5.10
CA VAL A 16 -4.00 -3.68 4.31
C VAL A 16 -4.81 -4.61 5.20
N GLY A 17 -5.99 -4.97 4.75
CA GLY A 17 -6.87 -5.80 5.54
C GLY A 17 -7.79 -5.02 6.44
N LYS A 18 -7.54 -3.71 6.64
CA LYS A 18 -8.38 -2.89 7.48
C LYS A 18 -9.15 -1.87 6.67
N MET A 19 -8.63 -1.49 5.51
CA MET A 19 -9.31 -0.57 4.62
C MET A 19 -9.59 -1.29 3.33
N PRO A 20 -10.58 -0.85 2.57
CA PRO A 20 -10.84 -1.45 1.26
C PRO A 20 -9.62 -1.31 0.38
N ASP A 21 -9.34 -2.34 -0.41
CA ASP A 21 -8.14 -2.32 -1.25
C ASP A 21 -8.13 -1.13 -2.19
N TYR A 22 -9.27 -0.81 -2.80
CA TYR A 22 -9.29 0.28 -3.75
C TYR A 22 -8.96 1.61 -3.08
N GLN A 23 -9.31 1.75 -1.82
CA GLN A 23 -9.05 2.99 -1.10
C GLN A 23 -7.54 3.14 -0.88
N ILE A 24 -6.87 2.04 -0.53
CA ILE A 24 -5.43 2.08 -0.33
C ILE A 24 -4.74 2.40 -1.64
N ILE A 25 -5.14 1.74 -2.71
CA ILE A 25 -4.52 1.96 -4.01
C ILE A 25 -4.74 3.39 -4.47
N LEU A 26 -5.95 3.90 -4.31
CA LEU A 26 -6.26 5.23 -4.75
C LEU A 26 -5.45 6.27 -3.99
N ASN A 27 -5.37 6.12 -2.68
CA ASN A 27 -4.64 7.08 -1.87
C ASN A 27 -3.13 7.01 -2.15
N SER A 28 -2.59 5.80 -2.30
CA SER A 28 -1.17 5.67 -2.57
C SER A 28 -0.82 6.22 -3.96
N ALA A 29 -1.73 6.05 -4.94
CA ALA A 29 -1.49 6.59 -6.26
C ALA A 29 -1.47 8.11 -6.23
N GLY A 30 -2.28 8.73 -5.37
CA GLY A 30 -2.26 10.16 -5.22
C GLY A 30 -0.93 10.67 -4.72
N TRP A 31 -0.33 9.94 -3.77
CA TRP A 31 0.97 10.34 -3.26
C TRP A 31 2.07 10.07 -4.27
N LEU A 32 1.90 9.04 -5.10
CA LEU A 32 2.87 8.79 -6.16
C LEU A 32 2.85 9.96 -7.14
N GLU A 33 1.65 10.44 -7.48
CA GLU A 33 1.53 11.52 -8.41
C GLU A 33 2.17 12.78 -7.84
N LYS A 34 2.15 12.96 -6.54
CA LYS A 34 2.76 14.12 -5.92
C LYS A 34 4.26 13.96 -5.77
N GLY A 35 4.79 12.79 -6.10
CA GLY A 35 6.23 12.57 -6.01
C GLY A 35 6.72 12.17 -4.64
N VAL A 36 5.82 11.88 -3.72
CA VAL A 36 6.23 11.47 -2.38
C VAL A 36 6.50 9.98 -2.33
N LEU A 37 5.67 9.17 -2.98
CA LEU A 37 5.92 7.73 -3.05
C LEU A 37 6.49 7.39 -4.41
N LEU A 38 7.18 6.28 -4.49
CA LEU A 38 7.77 5.82 -5.74
C LEU A 38 7.00 4.61 -6.22
N GLU A 39 7.20 4.24 -7.49
CA GLU A 39 6.49 3.11 -8.03
C GLU A 39 6.83 1.84 -7.29
N GLU A 40 8.06 1.70 -6.81
CA GLU A 40 8.43 0.53 -6.06
C GLU A 40 7.66 0.46 -4.74
N ASP A 41 7.30 1.61 -4.17
CA ASP A 41 6.51 1.62 -2.95
C ASP A 41 5.11 1.11 -3.22
N LEU A 42 4.53 1.53 -4.35
CA LEU A 42 3.21 1.06 -4.70
C LEU A 42 3.24 -0.43 -5.02
N ALA A 43 4.33 -0.91 -5.61
CA ALA A 43 4.45 -2.33 -5.91
C ALA A 43 4.45 -3.14 -4.61
N GLU A 44 5.13 -2.65 -3.58
CA GLU A 44 5.14 -3.35 -2.30
C GLU A 44 3.75 -3.35 -1.67
N ILE A 45 3.04 -2.24 -1.78
CA ILE A 45 1.69 -2.16 -1.24
C ILE A 45 0.78 -3.13 -2.00
N GLN A 46 0.94 -3.20 -3.32
CA GLN A 46 0.13 -4.09 -4.12
C GLN A 46 0.40 -5.55 -3.76
N VAL A 47 1.65 -5.89 -3.52
CA VAL A 47 2.00 -7.25 -3.13
C VAL A 47 1.36 -7.58 -1.79
N ALA A 48 1.36 -6.63 -0.86
CA ALA A 48 0.75 -6.86 0.44
C ALA A 48 -0.75 -7.05 0.31
N ILE A 49 -1.40 -6.30 -0.58
CA ILE A 49 -2.83 -6.44 -0.80
C ILE A 49 -3.12 -7.79 -1.42
N ASP A 50 -2.32 -8.18 -2.41
CA ASP A 50 -2.54 -9.46 -3.08
C ASP A 50 -2.34 -10.61 -2.08
N GLY A 51 -1.37 -10.51 -1.21
CA GLY A 51 -1.14 -11.54 -0.21
C GLY A 51 -2.31 -11.63 0.77
N GLN A 52 -2.88 -10.48 1.13
CA GLN A 52 -3.97 -10.47 2.05
C GLN A 52 -5.21 -11.09 1.42
N ASN A 53 -5.44 -10.84 0.12
CA ASN A 53 -6.60 -11.36 -0.53
C ASN A 53 -6.44 -12.77 -1.02
N GLN A 54 -5.25 -13.34 -1.04
CA GLN A 54 -5.08 -14.64 -1.57
C GLN A 54 -5.66 -15.67 -0.65
N PRO A 55 -6.49 -16.56 -1.14
CA PRO A 55 -7.12 -17.55 -0.29
C PRO A 55 -6.13 -18.57 0.00
N GLU A 56 -5.40 -18.41 1.04
CA GLU A 56 -4.39 -19.19 1.28
C GLU A 56 -4.67 -20.58 1.42
N ASN A 57 -5.81 -20.92 1.60
CA ASN A 57 -6.02 -22.24 1.77
C ASN A 57 -6.75 -22.80 0.76
N GLU A 58 -6.79 -22.23 -0.27
CA GLU A 58 -7.48 -22.73 -1.23
C GLU A 58 -6.95 -23.94 -1.61
N VAL A 59 -6.28 -24.41 -1.02
CA VAL A 59 -5.84 -25.60 -1.38
C VAL A 59 -6.65 -26.52 -1.53
#